data_7b77b8a588e25abdacbe04a067f98907
#
_entry.id   7b77b8a588e25abdacbe04a067f98907
#
_cell.length_a   1.000
_cell.length_b   1.000
_cell.length_c   1.000
_cell.angle_alpha   90.00
_cell.angle_beta   90.00
_cell.angle_gamma   90.00
#
_symmetry.space_group_name_H-M   'P 1'
#
loop_
_entity.id
_entity.type
_entity.pdbx_description
1 polymer ?
#
loop_
_entity_poly.entity_id
_entity_poly.type
_entity_poly.pdbx_seq_one_letter_code
_entity_poly.pdbx_strand_id
1 'polypeptide(L)'
;MNSAALVWQCKSFGTLQAAELYKLLQLRAAVFVVEQNCAYLDPDDKDIFALHVLCSRGSELLACARILPGGVSYPEVSIGRVATSASARGTGVGRELMNYTLKQITEVFGSVPVRISAQCYLERFYESFGFIRQGEDYLEDDIPHVEMLLVQE
;
A
#
# COMPACT_ATOMS: atom_id res chain seq x y z
N MET A 1 -25.36 14.11 5.08
CA MET A 1 -24.69 13.70 3.85
C MET A 1 -23.24 14.16 3.87
N ASN A 2 -22.31 13.25 3.77
CA ASN A 2 -20.90 13.61 3.78
C ASN A 2 -20.43 13.87 2.35
N SER A 3 -20.17 15.14 2.04
CA SER A 3 -19.71 15.56 0.72
C SER A 3 -18.24 15.98 0.72
N ALA A 4 -17.51 15.67 1.80
CA ALA A 4 -16.10 16.02 1.86
C ALA A 4 -15.33 15.32 0.75
N ALA A 5 -14.43 16.04 0.10
CA ALA A 5 -13.58 15.50 -0.94
C ALA A 5 -12.50 14.59 -0.35
N LEU A 6 -12.02 13.67 -1.17
CA LEU A 6 -10.86 12.85 -0.81
C LEU A 6 -9.61 13.72 -0.80
N VAL A 7 -8.78 13.52 0.21
CA VAL A 7 -7.48 14.19 0.32
C VAL A 7 -6.39 13.13 0.25
N TRP A 8 -5.49 13.27 -0.71
CA TRP A 8 -4.38 12.38 -0.94
C TRP A 8 -3.08 13.01 -0.46
N GLN A 9 -2.30 12.27 0.30
CA GLN A 9 -1.01 12.73 0.81
C GLN A 9 0.02 11.62 0.68
N CYS A 10 1.27 12.02 0.44
CA CYS A 10 2.42 11.11 0.43
C CYS A 10 3.49 11.74 1.31
N LYS A 11 3.78 11.11 2.45
CA LYS A 11 4.64 11.68 3.49
C LYS A 11 5.74 10.73 3.91
N SER A 12 6.94 11.25 4.14
CA SER A 12 7.99 10.50 4.79
C SER A 12 7.62 10.28 6.26
N PHE A 13 8.22 9.27 6.89
CA PHE A 13 7.92 8.94 8.28
C PHE A 13 8.11 10.15 9.20
N GLY A 14 9.21 10.88 9.03
CA GLY A 14 9.51 12.02 9.90
C GLY A 14 8.56 13.21 9.75
N THR A 15 7.77 13.27 8.68
CA THR A 15 6.78 14.34 8.46
C THR A 15 5.37 13.94 8.86
N LEU A 16 5.15 12.68 9.22
CA LEU A 16 3.86 12.23 9.75
C LEU A 16 3.65 12.85 11.14
N GLN A 17 2.45 13.39 11.36
CA GLN A 17 2.05 13.81 12.68
C GLN A 17 1.60 12.60 13.49
N ALA A 18 1.64 12.73 14.82
CA ALA A 18 1.27 11.62 15.70
C ALA A 18 -0.14 11.08 15.39
N ALA A 19 -1.10 11.97 15.14
CA ALA A 19 -2.47 11.56 14.82
C ALA A 19 -2.56 10.81 13.49
N GLU A 20 -1.75 11.22 12.50
CA GLU A 20 -1.70 10.54 11.20
C GLU A 20 -1.11 9.14 11.35
N LEU A 21 -0.02 9.03 12.07
CA LEU A 21 0.62 7.74 12.33
C LEU A 21 -0.33 6.80 13.09
N TYR A 22 -1.02 7.32 14.09
CA TYR A 22 -1.96 6.52 14.87
C TYR A 22 -3.05 5.93 13.98
N LYS A 23 -3.67 6.76 13.14
CA LYS A 23 -4.72 6.30 12.21
C LYS A 23 -4.20 5.34 11.17
N LEU A 24 -2.99 5.57 10.69
CA LEU A 24 -2.32 4.69 9.73
C LEU A 24 -2.14 3.29 10.33
N LEU A 25 -1.59 3.20 11.52
CA LEU A 25 -1.36 1.92 12.19
C LEU A 25 -2.68 1.26 12.58
N GLN A 26 -3.69 2.04 12.96
CA GLN A 26 -5.02 1.54 13.29
C GLN A 26 -5.68 0.89 12.07
N LEU A 27 -5.64 1.54 10.91
CA LEU A 27 -6.19 0.99 9.68
C LEU A 27 -5.47 -0.31 9.28
N ARG A 28 -4.14 -0.31 9.35
CA ARG A 28 -3.35 -1.48 9.01
C ARG A 28 -3.65 -2.64 9.95
N ALA A 29 -3.79 -2.39 11.24
CA ALA A 29 -4.14 -3.43 12.20
C ALA A 29 -5.54 -3.98 11.93
N ALA A 30 -6.50 -3.12 11.62
CA ALA A 30 -7.86 -3.53 11.33
C ALA A 30 -7.93 -4.46 10.11
N VAL A 31 -7.18 -4.15 9.06
CA VAL A 31 -7.20 -4.92 7.81
C VAL A 31 -6.33 -6.17 7.91
N PHE A 32 -5.08 -6.01 8.29
CA PHE A 32 -4.10 -7.10 8.16
C PHE A 32 -4.10 -8.06 9.35
N VAL A 33 -4.47 -7.60 10.52
CA VAL A 33 -4.47 -8.43 11.73
C VAL A 33 -5.88 -8.91 12.05
N VAL A 34 -6.82 -7.99 12.20
CA VAL A 34 -8.16 -8.33 12.67
C VAL A 34 -8.99 -9.01 11.57
N GLU A 35 -9.17 -8.35 10.42
CA GLU A 35 -10.00 -8.91 9.33
C GLU A 35 -9.41 -10.17 8.75
N GLN A 36 -8.10 -10.23 8.54
CA GLN A 36 -7.44 -11.39 7.96
C GLN A 36 -7.17 -12.47 8.99
N ASN A 37 -7.50 -12.23 10.26
CA ASN A 37 -7.29 -13.16 11.36
C ASN A 37 -5.85 -13.69 11.36
N CYS A 38 -4.90 -12.77 11.28
CA CYS A 38 -3.49 -13.08 11.16
C CYS A 38 -2.71 -12.45 12.31
N ALA A 39 -2.19 -13.28 13.19
CA ALA A 39 -1.46 -12.82 14.38
C ALA A 39 0.00 -12.55 14.01
N TYR A 40 0.32 -11.30 13.68
CA TYR A 40 1.70 -10.89 13.41
C TYR A 40 1.89 -9.44 13.83
N LEU A 41 3.15 -9.04 13.94
CA LEU A 41 3.48 -7.66 14.29
C LEU A 41 3.53 -6.82 13.03
N ASP A 42 2.48 -6.03 12.78
CA ASP A 42 2.38 -5.24 11.55
C ASP A 42 3.44 -4.15 11.43
N PRO A 43 3.70 -3.31 12.47
CA PRO A 43 4.82 -2.39 12.39
C PRO A 43 6.14 -3.16 12.32
N ASP A 44 6.91 -2.83 11.30
CA ASP A 44 8.21 -3.45 11.08
C ASP A 44 9.24 -2.36 10.85
N ASP A 45 10.29 -2.20 11.30
CA ASP A 45 11.21 -1.05 11.23
C ASP A 45 11.33 -0.42 9.84
N LYS A 46 10.78 -1.05 8.80
CA LYS A 46 10.80 -0.51 7.43
C LYS A 46 9.94 0.74 7.29
N ASP A 47 8.95 0.94 8.16
CA ASP A 47 8.11 2.13 8.14
C ASP A 47 8.92 3.42 8.26
N ILE A 48 10.07 3.35 8.95
CA ILE A 48 10.94 4.51 9.17
C ILE A 48 11.56 5.00 7.87
N PHE A 49 11.79 4.08 6.90
CA PHE A 49 12.43 4.39 5.62
C PHE A 49 11.43 4.64 4.49
N ALA A 50 10.14 4.54 4.79
CA ALA A 50 9.09 4.53 3.79
C ALA A 50 8.53 5.90 3.50
N LEU A 51 7.92 6.03 2.32
CA LEU A 51 6.92 7.06 2.06
C LEU A 51 5.56 6.44 2.33
N HIS A 52 4.72 7.16 3.06
CA HIS A 52 3.39 6.70 3.44
C HIS A 52 2.34 7.45 2.65
N VAL A 53 1.54 6.71 1.90
CA VAL A 53 0.42 7.25 1.14
C VAL A 53 -0.83 7.15 2.00
N LEU A 54 -1.55 8.25 2.10
CA LEU A 54 -2.75 8.38 2.94
C LEU A 54 -3.87 8.98 2.11
N CYS A 55 -5.04 8.38 2.19
CA CYS A 55 -6.26 8.92 1.59
C CYS A 55 -7.29 9.13 2.68
N SER A 56 -7.71 10.37 2.88
CA SER A 56 -8.64 10.74 3.95
C SER A 56 -9.86 11.44 3.40
N ARG A 57 -10.96 11.32 4.13
CA ARG A 57 -12.16 12.13 3.94
C ARG A 57 -12.51 12.71 5.31
N GLY A 58 -12.36 14.04 5.45
CA GLY A 58 -12.50 14.65 6.76
C GLY A 58 -11.46 14.08 7.72
N SER A 59 -11.88 13.58 8.87
CA SER A 59 -10.99 12.98 9.86
C SER A 59 -10.81 11.47 9.70
N GLU A 60 -11.48 10.85 8.71
CA GLU A 60 -11.41 9.40 8.51
C GLU A 60 -10.33 9.03 7.50
N LEU A 61 -9.42 8.13 7.88
CA LEU A 61 -8.45 7.55 6.95
C LEU A 61 -9.12 6.39 6.23
N LEU A 62 -9.24 6.52 4.90
CA LEU A 62 -9.94 5.54 4.07
C LEU A 62 -9.01 4.50 3.45
N ALA A 63 -7.78 4.88 3.17
CA ALA A 63 -6.84 4.00 2.47
C ALA A 63 -5.41 4.40 2.75
N CYS A 64 -4.51 3.45 2.63
CA CYS A 64 -3.09 3.70 2.78
C CYS A 64 -2.26 2.75 1.92
N ALA A 65 -1.03 3.14 1.67
CA ALA A 65 -0.01 2.30 1.03
C ALA A 65 1.36 2.73 1.54
N ARG A 66 2.32 1.80 1.47
CA ARG A 66 3.70 2.07 1.88
C ARG A 66 4.61 1.89 0.67
N ILE A 67 5.41 2.92 0.38
CA ILE A 67 6.42 2.88 -0.68
C ILE A 67 7.79 2.74 -0.02
N LEU A 68 8.52 1.69 -0.37
CA LEU A 68 9.88 1.48 0.11
C LEU A 68 10.88 1.77 -1.00
N PRO A 69 11.98 2.49 -0.68
CA PRO A 69 13.08 2.66 -1.63
C PRO A 69 13.67 1.32 -2.02
N GLY A 70 14.32 1.25 -3.17
CA GLY A 70 15.08 0.08 -3.56
C GLY A 70 16.16 -0.24 -2.52
N GLY A 71 16.38 -1.53 -2.27
CA GLY A 71 17.36 -2.00 -1.30
C GLY A 71 16.83 -2.23 0.11
N VAL A 72 15.56 -1.90 0.39
CA VAL A 72 14.97 -2.16 1.72
C VAL A 72 14.35 -3.57 1.76
N SER A 73 13.34 -3.84 0.95
CA SER A 73 12.76 -5.19 0.84
C SER A 73 13.25 -5.93 -0.38
N TYR A 74 13.44 -5.21 -1.48
CA TYR A 74 13.85 -5.74 -2.78
C TYR A 74 14.88 -4.80 -3.38
N PRO A 75 15.63 -5.25 -4.40
CA PRO A 75 16.50 -4.32 -5.15
C PRO A 75 15.70 -3.17 -5.75
N GLU A 76 14.47 -3.44 -6.19
CA GLU A 76 13.58 -2.41 -6.76
C GLU A 76 12.83 -1.65 -5.67
N VAL A 77 12.29 -0.48 -6.06
CA VAL A 77 11.26 0.22 -5.28
C VAL A 77 10.08 -0.74 -5.10
N SER A 78 9.45 -0.74 -3.94
CA SER A 78 8.34 -1.65 -3.68
C SER A 78 7.15 -0.92 -3.05
N ILE A 79 5.98 -1.49 -3.24
CA ILE A 79 4.74 -1.05 -2.60
C ILE A 79 4.26 -2.18 -1.70
N GLY A 80 3.88 -1.85 -0.49
CA GLY A 80 3.29 -2.81 0.44
C GLY A 80 2.29 -2.14 1.36
N ARG A 81 1.71 -2.92 2.26
CA ARG A 81 0.73 -2.43 3.22
C ARG A 81 -0.39 -1.64 2.54
N VAL A 82 -0.85 -2.12 1.39
CA VAL A 82 -1.97 -1.52 0.66
C VAL A 82 -3.26 -1.93 1.36
N ALA A 83 -3.99 -0.98 1.88
CA ALA A 83 -5.20 -1.26 2.64
C ALA A 83 -6.29 -0.22 2.37
N THR A 84 -7.53 -0.68 2.35
CA THR A 84 -8.70 0.19 2.31
C THR A 84 -9.60 -0.14 3.50
N SER A 85 -10.19 0.89 4.11
CA SER A 85 -11.13 0.67 5.20
C SER A 85 -12.39 -0.02 4.65
N ALA A 86 -13.10 -0.73 5.54
CA ALA A 86 -14.34 -1.42 5.15
C ALA A 86 -15.36 -0.44 4.53
N SER A 87 -15.43 0.79 5.05
CA SER A 87 -16.36 1.80 4.55
C SER A 87 -16.03 2.31 3.14
N ALA A 88 -14.79 2.15 2.70
CA ALA A 88 -14.34 2.64 1.40
C ALA A 88 -14.36 1.57 0.30
N ARG A 89 -14.57 0.31 0.65
CA ARG A 89 -14.57 -0.78 -0.32
C ARG A 89 -15.75 -0.69 -1.27
N GLY A 90 -15.52 -1.06 -2.53
CA GLY A 90 -16.55 -0.99 -3.56
C GLY A 90 -16.79 0.41 -4.10
N THR A 91 -15.98 1.40 -3.73
CA THR A 91 -16.13 2.79 -4.16
C THR A 91 -15.11 3.21 -5.22
N GLY A 92 -14.16 2.33 -5.57
CA GLY A 92 -13.07 2.66 -6.51
C GLY A 92 -11.84 3.27 -5.83
N VAL A 93 -11.84 3.45 -4.52
CA VAL A 93 -10.71 4.06 -3.79
C VAL A 93 -9.45 3.23 -3.93
N GLY A 94 -9.56 1.89 -3.94
CA GLY A 94 -8.39 1.03 -4.10
C GLY A 94 -7.66 1.26 -5.42
N ARG A 95 -8.40 1.47 -6.50
CA ARG A 95 -7.81 1.77 -7.81
C ARG A 95 -7.18 3.17 -7.83
N GLU A 96 -7.87 4.14 -7.26
CA GLU A 96 -7.32 5.49 -7.15
C GLU A 96 -6.05 5.51 -6.30
N LEU A 97 -6.03 4.71 -5.22
CA LEU A 97 -4.88 4.56 -4.35
C LEU A 97 -3.66 4.09 -5.16
N MET A 98 -3.82 3.04 -5.96
CA MET A 98 -2.71 2.52 -6.76
C MET A 98 -2.25 3.53 -7.80
N ASN A 99 -3.18 4.22 -8.48
CA ASN A 99 -2.81 5.25 -9.46
C ASN A 99 -2.03 6.38 -8.79
N TYR A 100 -2.48 6.86 -7.64
CA TYR A 100 -1.80 7.91 -6.89
C TYR A 100 -0.42 7.44 -6.43
N THR A 101 -0.33 6.22 -5.88
CA THR A 101 0.92 5.66 -5.38
C THR A 101 1.96 5.52 -6.51
N LEU A 102 1.56 5.00 -7.65
CA LEU A 102 2.46 4.86 -8.79
C LEU A 102 2.92 6.22 -9.32
N LYS A 103 2.04 7.20 -9.31
CA LYS A 103 2.40 8.57 -9.69
C LYS A 103 3.44 9.16 -8.74
N GLN A 104 3.26 8.95 -7.44
CA GLN A 104 4.22 9.42 -6.44
C GLN A 104 5.58 8.76 -6.62
N ILE A 105 5.61 7.47 -6.93
CA ILE A 105 6.88 6.77 -7.21
C ILE A 105 7.59 7.41 -8.39
N THR A 106 6.87 7.69 -9.47
CA THR A 106 7.46 8.33 -10.64
C THR A 106 7.99 9.72 -10.32
N GLU A 107 7.26 10.50 -9.52
CA GLU A 107 7.69 11.85 -9.14
C GLU A 107 8.94 11.84 -8.26
N VAL A 108 9.06 10.86 -7.35
CA VAL A 108 10.17 10.82 -6.40
C VAL A 108 11.38 10.06 -6.95
N PHE A 109 11.15 8.92 -7.60
CA PHE A 109 12.21 8.01 -8.02
C PHE A 109 12.44 7.97 -9.54
N GLY A 110 11.56 8.57 -10.33
CA GLY A 110 11.60 8.48 -11.78
C GLY A 110 10.92 7.21 -12.28
N SER A 111 11.15 6.91 -13.57
CA SER A 111 10.59 5.70 -14.19
C SER A 111 11.44 4.50 -13.82
N VAL A 112 11.14 3.90 -12.67
CA VAL A 112 11.88 2.77 -12.13
C VAL A 112 10.95 1.54 -12.04
N PRO A 113 11.52 0.33 -12.09
CA PRO A 113 10.72 -0.87 -11.84
C PRO A 113 10.14 -0.86 -10.43
N VAL A 114 8.95 -1.41 -10.28
CA VAL A 114 8.27 -1.50 -8.98
C VAL A 114 7.91 -2.96 -8.73
N ARG A 115 8.34 -3.49 -7.59
CA ARG A 115 8.05 -4.87 -7.17
C ARG A 115 7.05 -4.88 -6.04
N ILE A 116 6.14 -5.86 -6.06
CA ILE A 116 5.18 -6.08 -4.98
C ILE A 116 5.13 -7.56 -4.61
N SER A 117 4.71 -7.83 -3.38
CA SER A 117 4.29 -9.16 -2.94
C SER A 117 2.77 -9.08 -2.80
N ALA A 118 2.06 -9.62 -3.78
CA ALA A 118 0.61 -9.51 -3.86
C ALA A 118 -0.06 -10.76 -3.31
N GLN A 119 -1.16 -10.58 -2.56
CA GLN A 119 -2.00 -11.71 -2.24
C GLN A 119 -2.57 -12.27 -3.54
N CYS A 120 -2.56 -13.59 -3.72
CA CYS A 120 -2.88 -14.22 -5.01
C CYS A 120 -4.26 -13.85 -5.52
N TYR A 121 -5.24 -13.66 -4.63
CA TYR A 121 -6.60 -13.32 -5.08
C TYR A 121 -6.68 -11.90 -5.68
N LEU A 122 -5.64 -11.07 -5.50
CA LEU A 122 -5.57 -9.73 -6.07
C LEU A 122 -4.69 -9.65 -7.31
N GLU A 123 -4.20 -10.78 -7.81
CA GLU A 123 -3.28 -10.80 -8.94
C GLU A 123 -3.84 -10.04 -10.15
N ARG A 124 -5.12 -10.30 -10.50
CA ARG A 124 -5.74 -9.61 -11.64
C ARG A 124 -5.88 -8.11 -11.42
N PHE A 125 -6.14 -7.71 -10.19
CA PHE A 125 -6.20 -6.30 -9.86
C PHE A 125 -4.88 -5.61 -10.17
N TYR A 126 -3.77 -6.19 -9.74
CA TYR A 126 -2.45 -5.62 -10.01
C TYR A 126 -2.04 -5.74 -11.47
N GLU A 127 -2.43 -6.82 -12.16
CA GLU A 127 -2.20 -6.94 -13.60
C GLU A 127 -2.84 -5.78 -14.37
N SER A 128 -3.98 -5.26 -13.90
CA SER A 128 -4.65 -4.15 -14.56
C SER A 128 -3.83 -2.86 -14.55
N PHE A 129 -2.79 -2.77 -13.71
CA PHE A 129 -1.85 -1.64 -13.68
C PHE A 129 -0.57 -1.93 -14.47
N GLY A 130 -0.44 -3.13 -15.03
CA GLY A 130 0.74 -3.53 -15.79
C GLY A 130 1.71 -4.41 -15.03
N PHE A 131 1.42 -4.79 -13.79
CA PHE A 131 2.26 -5.72 -13.05
C PHE A 131 2.21 -7.11 -13.69
N ILE A 132 3.35 -7.78 -13.72
CA ILE A 132 3.51 -9.12 -14.29
C ILE A 132 4.04 -10.05 -13.21
N ARG A 133 3.43 -11.22 -13.10
CA ARG A 133 3.82 -12.26 -12.14
C ARG A 133 5.31 -12.63 -12.30
N GLN A 134 5.98 -12.78 -11.17
CA GLN A 134 7.38 -13.21 -11.09
C GLN A 134 7.47 -14.46 -10.22
N GLY A 135 7.60 -15.63 -10.85
CA GLY A 135 7.75 -16.87 -10.12
C GLY A 135 6.46 -17.52 -9.65
N GLU A 136 6.58 -18.41 -8.67
CA GLU A 136 5.47 -19.22 -8.18
C GLU A 136 4.84 -18.61 -6.94
N ASP A 137 3.64 -19.11 -6.59
CA ASP A 137 2.97 -18.74 -5.36
C ASP A 137 3.80 -19.20 -4.15
N TYR A 138 3.72 -18.43 -3.06
CA TYR A 138 4.33 -18.78 -1.78
C TYR A 138 3.40 -18.33 -0.66
N LEU A 139 3.62 -18.87 0.54
CA LEU A 139 2.85 -18.46 1.71
C LEU A 139 3.58 -17.35 2.46
N GLU A 140 2.84 -16.30 2.80
CA GLU A 140 3.30 -15.23 3.67
C GLU A 140 2.23 -15.05 4.72
N ASP A 141 2.58 -15.29 5.99
CA ASP A 141 1.61 -15.32 7.10
C ASP A 141 0.41 -16.24 6.80
N ASP A 142 0.70 -17.43 6.23
CA ASP A 142 -0.27 -18.45 5.83
C ASP A 142 -1.26 -18.01 4.74
N ILE A 143 -1.02 -16.89 4.08
CA ILE A 143 -1.85 -16.40 2.98
C ILE A 143 -1.06 -16.58 1.66
N PRO A 144 -1.67 -17.17 0.62
CA PRO A 144 -0.99 -17.30 -0.68
C PRO A 144 -0.65 -15.94 -1.29
N HIS A 145 0.60 -15.78 -1.67
CA HIS A 145 1.14 -14.56 -2.27
C HIS A 145 1.89 -14.90 -3.56
N VAL A 146 2.11 -13.91 -4.37
CA VAL A 146 2.94 -13.97 -5.57
C VAL A 146 3.68 -12.65 -5.73
N GLU A 147 4.97 -12.71 -6.10
CA GLU A 147 5.68 -11.50 -6.46
C GLU A 147 5.26 -11.03 -7.86
N MET A 148 5.15 -9.72 -8.02
CA MET A 148 4.81 -9.11 -9.30
C MET A 148 5.71 -7.91 -9.55
N LEU A 149 6.03 -7.66 -10.82
CA LEU A 149 6.93 -6.58 -11.22
C LEU A 149 6.25 -5.70 -12.27
N LEU A 150 6.31 -4.40 -12.04
CA LEU A 150 5.94 -3.41 -13.04
C LEU A 150 7.22 -2.81 -13.61
N VAL A 151 7.39 -2.96 -14.92
CA VAL A 151 8.51 -2.33 -15.62
C VAL A 151 7.97 -1.07 -16.26
N GLN A 152 8.52 0.07 -15.87
CA GLN A 152 8.15 1.37 -16.42
C GLN A 152 9.20 1.80 -17.42
N GLU A 153 8.73 2.35 -18.53
CA GLU A 153 9.60 2.87 -19.59
C GLU A 153 9.61 4.39 -19.61
#